data_3a99075aa7f1016cdf96de58b79c5439
#
_entry.id   3a99075aa7f1016cdf96de58b79c5439
#
_cell.length_a   1.000
_cell.length_b   1.000
_cell.length_c   1.000
_cell.angle_alpha   90.00
_cell.angle_beta   90.00
_cell.angle_gamma   90.00
#
_symmetry.space_group_name_H-M   'P 1'
#
loop_
_entity.id
_entity.type
_entity.pdbx_description
1 polymer ?
#
loop_
_entity_poly.entity_id
_entity_poly.type
_entity_poly.pdbx_seq_one_letter_code
_entity_poly.pdbx_strand_id
1 'polypeptide(L)'
;MSRIIRRATVARAVGLALVSSGPVLAADIKAGEKVFKKCKACHYADREKHKTGPHLVNLIGRTAGSLEDYKKYSKAMKASGIVWNEETLTDYLRAPKKYIKGTKMAFVGLKKDADIENVIAYLMAEK
;
A
#
# COMPACT_ATOMS: atom_id res chain seq x y z
N MET A 1 72.45 25.77 -14.25
CA MET A 1 71.64 25.78 -13.02
C MET A 1 70.23 25.31 -13.35
N SER A 2 69.93 24.00 -13.19
CA SER A 2 68.67 23.45 -13.53
C SER A 2 67.81 23.31 -12.27
N ARG A 3 66.68 24.01 -12.24
CA ARG A 3 65.71 23.89 -11.17
C ARG A 3 64.68 22.75 -11.52
N ILE A 4 64.80 21.66 -10.80
CA ILE A 4 63.85 20.54 -10.88
C ILE A 4 62.62 20.92 -10.08
N ILE A 5 61.48 21.14 -10.77
CA ILE A 5 60.17 21.35 -10.17
C ILE A 5 59.54 19.97 -9.93
N ARG A 6 59.53 19.57 -8.65
CA ARG A 6 58.76 18.35 -8.24
C ARG A 6 57.28 18.69 -8.19
N ARG A 7 56.52 18.10 -9.11
CA ARG A 7 55.06 18.15 -9.08
C ARG A 7 54.58 17.13 -8.04
N ALA A 8 54.00 17.61 -6.97
CA ALA A 8 53.30 16.77 -5.99
C ALA A 8 51.93 16.39 -6.55
N THR A 9 51.73 15.11 -6.78
CA THR A 9 50.44 14.56 -7.20
C THR A 9 49.60 14.33 -5.94
N VAL A 10 48.56 15.14 -5.76
CA VAL A 10 47.59 14.97 -4.68
C VAL A 10 46.59 13.89 -5.13
N ALA A 11 46.72 12.71 -4.57
CA ALA A 11 45.72 11.64 -4.73
C ALA A 11 44.48 11.99 -3.89
N ARG A 12 43.38 12.33 -4.56
CA ARG A 12 42.07 12.45 -3.91
C ARG A 12 41.53 11.05 -3.69
N ALA A 13 41.52 10.59 -2.47
CA ALA A 13 40.78 9.39 -2.08
C ALA A 13 39.27 9.72 -2.08
N VAL A 14 38.54 9.22 -3.07
CA VAL A 14 37.07 9.23 -3.08
C VAL A 14 36.64 8.15 -2.13
N GLY A 15 36.23 8.52 -0.93
CA GLY A 15 35.61 7.62 0.04
C GLY A 15 34.23 7.21 -0.46
N LEU A 16 34.09 5.95 -0.90
CA LEU A 16 32.82 5.34 -1.22
C LEU A 16 32.08 5.06 0.09
N ALA A 17 31.14 5.92 0.45
CA ALA A 17 30.26 5.69 1.60
C ALA A 17 29.35 4.50 1.27
N LEU A 18 29.59 3.35 1.88
CA LEU A 18 28.67 2.23 1.87
C LEU A 18 27.44 2.61 2.68
N VAL A 19 26.36 2.96 2.00
CA VAL A 19 25.05 3.10 2.62
C VAL A 19 24.59 1.70 3.02
N SER A 20 24.73 1.38 4.29
CA SER A 20 24.20 0.14 4.88
C SER A 20 22.67 0.26 4.90
N SER A 21 22.02 -0.28 3.86
CA SER A 21 20.59 -0.51 3.90
C SER A 21 20.32 -1.62 4.92
N GLY A 22 19.79 -1.26 6.10
CA GLY A 22 19.30 -2.25 7.04
C GLY A 22 18.22 -3.15 6.41
N PRO A 23 17.96 -4.36 6.94
CA PRO A 23 16.94 -5.23 6.39
C PRO A 23 15.58 -4.54 6.47
N VAL A 24 14.99 -4.19 5.32
CA VAL A 24 13.60 -3.80 5.21
C VAL A 24 12.81 -5.07 5.44
N LEU A 25 12.01 -5.13 6.51
CA LEU A 25 11.08 -6.22 6.74
C LEU A 25 10.05 -6.20 5.61
N ALA A 26 10.17 -7.18 4.69
CA ALA A 26 9.17 -7.36 3.64
C ALA A 26 7.84 -7.76 4.29
N ALA A 27 6.73 -7.19 3.80
CA ALA A 27 5.40 -7.59 4.20
C ALA A 27 5.16 -9.07 3.86
N ASP A 28 4.47 -9.79 4.76
CA ASP A 28 4.21 -11.22 4.64
C ASP A 28 2.84 -11.44 4.00
N ILE A 29 2.82 -11.97 2.77
CA ILE A 29 1.60 -12.26 2.01
C ILE A 29 0.75 -13.32 2.70
N LYS A 30 1.35 -14.36 3.28
CA LYS A 30 0.59 -15.40 4.03
C LYS A 30 -0.04 -14.83 5.31
N ALA A 31 0.66 -13.97 6.01
CA ALA A 31 0.09 -13.25 7.15
C ALA A 31 -1.03 -12.31 6.68
N GLY A 32 -0.88 -11.66 5.55
CA GLY A 32 -1.92 -10.84 4.92
C GLY A 32 -3.17 -11.62 4.54
N GLU A 33 -3.03 -12.83 4.03
CA GLU A 33 -4.16 -13.74 3.77
C GLU A 33 -4.95 -14.04 5.06
N LYS A 34 -4.25 -14.26 6.17
CA LYS A 34 -4.90 -14.47 7.48
C LYS A 34 -5.67 -13.22 7.94
N VAL A 35 -5.11 -12.04 7.76
CA VAL A 35 -5.79 -10.77 8.04
C VAL A 35 -7.01 -10.60 7.14
N PHE A 36 -6.90 -10.95 5.86
CA PHE A 36 -7.99 -10.86 4.88
C PHE A 36 -9.21 -11.71 5.25
N LYS A 37 -9.08 -12.70 6.11
CA LYS A 37 -10.23 -13.46 6.64
C LYS A 37 -11.30 -12.55 7.26
N LYS A 38 -10.90 -11.40 7.81
CA LYS A 38 -11.83 -10.38 8.33
C LYS A 38 -12.60 -9.63 7.23
N CYS A 39 -12.16 -9.72 5.99
CA CYS A 39 -12.71 -9.02 4.82
C CYS A 39 -13.56 -9.96 3.93
N LYS A 40 -13.32 -11.26 4.02
CA LYS A 40 -13.93 -12.30 3.17
C LYS A 40 -15.45 -12.35 3.22
N ALA A 41 -16.06 -11.95 4.33
CA ALA A 41 -17.52 -11.92 4.45
C ALA A 41 -18.15 -10.96 3.44
N CYS A 42 -17.43 -9.89 3.09
CA CYS A 42 -17.93 -8.81 2.23
C CYS A 42 -17.22 -8.66 0.90
N HIS A 43 -16.02 -9.22 0.73
CA HIS A 43 -15.19 -9.03 -0.47
C HIS A 43 -14.63 -10.33 -1.03
N TYR A 44 -14.54 -10.41 -2.36
CA TYR A 44 -13.62 -11.29 -3.06
C TYR A 44 -12.35 -10.51 -3.43
N ALA A 45 -11.19 -11.12 -3.27
CA ALA A 45 -9.92 -10.59 -3.75
C ALA A 45 -9.42 -11.31 -5.01
N ASP A 46 -9.88 -12.52 -5.24
CA ASP A 46 -9.41 -13.47 -6.25
C ASP A 46 -10.31 -13.56 -7.51
N ARG A 47 -11.42 -12.84 -7.54
CA ARG A 47 -12.36 -12.88 -8.66
C ARG A 47 -13.20 -11.61 -8.75
N GLU A 48 -13.57 -11.23 -9.96
CA GLU A 48 -14.41 -10.06 -10.26
C GLU A 48 -15.90 -10.34 -9.97
N LYS A 49 -16.19 -10.67 -8.72
CA LYS A 49 -17.54 -10.92 -8.24
C LYS A 49 -17.80 -10.12 -6.96
N HIS A 50 -18.92 -9.43 -6.93
CA HIS A 50 -19.32 -8.66 -5.76
C HIS A 50 -20.04 -9.51 -4.71
N LYS A 51 -19.91 -9.08 -3.48
CA LYS A 51 -20.71 -9.53 -2.33
C LYS A 51 -21.43 -8.30 -1.72
N THR A 52 -21.44 -8.20 -0.40
CA THR A 52 -21.87 -7.00 0.32
C THR A 52 -20.99 -5.81 -0.06
N GLY A 53 -19.69 -6.03 -0.23
CA GLY A 53 -18.74 -5.07 -0.77
C GLY A 53 -18.32 -5.38 -2.21
N PRO A 54 -17.65 -4.45 -2.90
CA PRO A 54 -17.11 -4.67 -4.23
C PRO A 54 -15.95 -5.68 -4.21
N HIS A 55 -15.68 -6.30 -5.36
CA HIS A 55 -14.45 -7.10 -5.49
C HIS A 55 -13.21 -6.23 -5.39
N LEU A 56 -12.10 -6.83 -4.96
CA LEU A 56 -10.82 -6.16 -4.75
C LEU A 56 -9.74 -6.56 -5.78
N VAL A 57 -10.14 -7.23 -6.87
CA VAL A 57 -9.23 -7.55 -7.97
C VAL A 57 -8.73 -6.26 -8.62
N ASN A 58 -7.42 -6.16 -8.82
CA ASN A 58 -6.78 -4.96 -9.37
C ASN A 58 -7.15 -3.67 -8.61
N LEU A 59 -7.18 -3.75 -7.29
CA LEU A 59 -7.54 -2.63 -6.43
C LEU A 59 -6.55 -1.46 -6.52
N ILE A 60 -5.26 -1.74 -6.56
CA ILE A 60 -4.21 -0.71 -6.63
C ILE A 60 -4.32 0.05 -7.95
N GLY A 61 -4.39 1.37 -7.87
CA GLY A 61 -4.59 2.27 -9.01
C GLY A 61 -6.05 2.51 -9.38
N ARG A 62 -7.01 1.82 -8.73
CA ARG A 62 -8.45 2.03 -8.96
C ARG A 62 -8.92 3.27 -8.20
N THR A 63 -9.73 4.08 -8.86
CA THR A 63 -10.45 5.17 -8.18
C THR A 63 -11.54 4.60 -7.27
N ALA A 64 -11.64 5.10 -6.05
CA ALA A 64 -12.65 4.69 -5.10
C ALA A 64 -14.06 4.93 -5.66
N GLY A 65 -14.93 3.96 -5.49
CA GLY A 65 -16.32 4.06 -5.95
C GLY A 65 -16.53 3.97 -7.46
N SER A 66 -15.53 3.49 -8.22
CA SER A 66 -15.53 3.56 -9.70
C SER A 66 -16.07 2.31 -10.42
N LEU A 67 -16.27 1.18 -9.75
CA LEU A 67 -16.83 -0.01 -10.41
C LEU A 67 -18.29 0.22 -10.76
N GLU A 68 -18.60 0.28 -12.05
CA GLU A 68 -19.94 0.62 -12.55
C GLU A 68 -20.98 -0.46 -12.23
N ASP A 69 -20.57 -1.71 -12.18
CA ASP A 69 -21.41 -2.87 -11.87
C ASP A 69 -21.69 -3.07 -10.38
N TYR A 70 -20.96 -2.38 -9.49
CA TYR A 70 -21.25 -2.37 -8.06
C TYR A 70 -22.14 -1.18 -7.68
N LYS A 71 -23.40 -1.44 -7.41
CA LYS A 71 -24.43 -0.37 -7.20
C LYS A 71 -24.55 0.13 -5.75
N LYS A 72 -23.82 -0.47 -4.81
CA LYS A 72 -23.99 -0.21 -3.37
C LYS A 72 -22.99 0.77 -2.75
N TYR A 73 -22.16 1.43 -3.55
CA TYR A 73 -21.24 2.45 -3.02
C TYR A 73 -21.97 3.55 -2.27
N SER A 74 -21.39 4.03 -1.18
CA SER A 74 -21.86 5.27 -0.54
C SER A 74 -21.63 6.48 -1.46
N LYS A 75 -22.42 7.51 -1.29
CA LYS A 75 -22.17 8.79 -1.96
C LYS A 75 -20.78 9.35 -1.62
N ALA A 76 -20.39 9.21 -0.35
CA ALA A 76 -19.07 9.63 0.13
C ALA A 76 -17.92 8.91 -0.58
N MET A 77 -18.03 7.59 -0.77
CA MET A 77 -17.03 6.81 -1.50
C MET A 77 -16.90 7.28 -2.95
N LYS A 78 -18.02 7.46 -3.65
CA LYS A 78 -18.06 7.93 -5.04
C LYS A 78 -17.50 9.35 -5.21
N ALA A 79 -17.73 10.21 -4.22
CA ALA A 79 -17.30 11.61 -4.25
C ALA A 79 -15.87 11.82 -3.71
N SER A 80 -15.23 10.79 -3.15
CA SER A 80 -13.95 10.94 -2.44
C SER A 80 -12.79 11.34 -3.34
N GLY A 81 -12.80 10.94 -4.61
CA GLY A 81 -11.69 11.18 -5.55
C GLY A 81 -10.41 10.42 -5.21
N ILE A 82 -10.48 9.50 -4.25
CA ILE A 82 -9.32 8.73 -3.78
C ILE A 82 -8.93 7.70 -4.84
N VAL A 83 -7.64 7.61 -5.12
CA VAL A 83 -7.06 6.49 -5.87
C VAL A 83 -6.41 5.55 -4.88
N TRP A 84 -6.77 4.27 -4.94
CA TRP A 84 -6.23 3.27 -4.03
C TRP A 84 -4.76 2.98 -4.33
N ASN A 85 -3.91 3.21 -3.35
CA ASN A 85 -2.49 2.86 -3.32
C ASN A 85 -2.12 2.42 -1.89
N GLU A 86 -0.86 2.11 -1.63
CA GLU A 86 -0.42 1.68 -0.30
C GLU A 86 -0.73 2.71 0.80
N GLU A 87 -0.52 3.99 0.52
CA GLU A 87 -0.75 5.08 1.48
C GLU A 87 -2.24 5.24 1.77
N THR A 88 -3.07 5.41 0.75
CA THR A 88 -4.52 5.62 0.92
C THR A 88 -5.21 4.40 1.51
N LEU A 89 -4.78 3.18 1.15
CA LEU A 89 -5.27 1.95 1.78
C LEU A 89 -4.85 1.85 3.24
N THR A 90 -3.62 2.24 3.57
CA THR A 90 -3.14 2.27 4.96
C THR A 90 -4.04 3.15 5.82
N ASP A 91 -4.31 4.36 5.37
CA ASP A 91 -5.14 5.31 6.10
C ASP A 91 -6.60 4.82 6.21
N TYR A 92 -7.15 4.32 5.11
CA TYR A 92 -8.53 3.81 5.09
C TYR A 92 -8.70 2.57 5.97
N LEU A 93 -7.80 1.59 5.88
CA LEU A 93 -7.90 0.35 6.66
C LEU A 93 -7.65 0.58 8.15
N ARG A 94 -6.91 1.61 8.51
CA ARG A 94 -6.71 1.98 9.91
C ARG A 94 -7.97 2.49 10.58
N ALA A 95 -8.75 3.31 9.90
CA ALA A 95 -9.98 3.92 10.41
C ALA A 95 -10.93 4.30 9.25
N PRO A 96 -11.68 3.34 8.67
CA PRO A 96 -12.48 3.59 7.48
C PRO A 96 -13.46 4.76 7.61
N LYS A 97 -14.21 4.81 8.70
CA LYS A 97 -15.23 5.86 8.93
C LYS A 97 -14.63 7.23 9.21
N LYS A 98 -13.39 7.28 9.70
CA LYS A 98 -12.67 8.54 9.91
C LYS A 98 -12.09 9.08 8.62
N TYR A 99 -11.54 8.20 7.79
CA TYR A 99 -10.89 8.56 6.53
C TYR A 99 -11.89 8.94 5.45
N ILE A 100 -12.96 8.16 5.28
CA ILE A 100 -14.09 8.49 4.41
C ILE A 100 -15.36 8.56 5.27
N LYS A 101 -15.70 9.75 5.73
CA LYS A 101 -16.94 10.00 6.47
C LYS A 101 -18.14 9.66 5.58
N GLY A 102 -18.99 8.77 6.06
CA GLY A 102 -20.14 8.28 5.30
C GLY A 102 -19.91 7.01 4.49
N THR A 103 -18.73 6.39 4.60
CA THR A 103 -18.52 5.05 4.05
C THR A 103 -19.54 4.05 4.61
N LYS A 104 -20.04 3.16 3.75
CA LYS A 104 -20.96 2.08 4.16
C LYS A 104 -20.22 0.85 4.68
N MET A 105 -18.91 0.79 4.55
CA MET A 105 -18.11 -0.34 5.05
C MET A 105 -18.17 -0.39 6.58
N ALA A 106 -18.83 -1.42 7.12
CA ALA A 106 -19.01 -1.61 8.56
C ALA A 106 -17.80 -2.33 9.16
N PHE A 107 -16.64 -1.72 9.10
CA PHE A 107 -15.38 -2.25 9.63
C PHE A 107 -14.70 -1.21 10.51
N VAL A 108 -14.31 -1.60 11.72
CA VAL A 108 -13.74 -0.66 12.71
C VAL A 108 -12.31 -0.25 12.39
N GLY A 109 -11.63 -1.00 11.57
CA GLY A 109 -10.23 -0.79 11.20
C GLY A 109 -9.26 -1.78 11.82
N LEU A 110 -8.06 -1.81 11.25
CA LEU A 110 -6.93 -2.61 11.74
C LEU A 110 -6.07 -1.76 12.68
N LYS A 111 -5.74 -2.31 13.85
CA LYS A 111 -4.98 -1.59 14.89
C LYS A 111 -3.45 -1.72 14.71
N LYS A 112 -3.00 -2.82 14.13
CA LYS A 112 -1.57 -3.13 13.99
C LYS A 112 -1.08 -2.74 12.61
N ASP A 113 0.00 -1.97 12.55
CA ASP A 113 0.64 -1.58 11.28
C ASP A 113 1.06 -2.79 10.45
N ALA A 114 1.61 -3.82 11.09
CA ALA A 114 1.98 -5.06 10.42
C ALA A 114 0.78 -5.75 9.73
N ASP A 115 -0.39 -5.76 10.35
CA ASP A 115 -1.61 -6.33 9.75
C ASP A 115 -2.03 -5.54 8.49
N ILE A 116 -1.92 -4.22 8.54
CA ILE A 116 -2.23 -3.34 7.40
C ILE A 116 -1.25 -3.59 6.26
N GLU A 117 0.05 -3.56 6.54
CA GLU A 117 1.09 -3.81 5.55
C GLU A 117 0.95 -5.19 4.90
N ASN A 118 0.72 -6.21 5.71
CA ASN A 118 0.59 -7.59 5.24
C ASN A 118 -0.66 -7.79 4.38
N VAL A 119 -1.82 -7.25 4.76
CA VAL A 119 -3.04 -7.38 3.96
C VAL A 119 -2.96 -6.60 2.65
N ILE A 120 -2.30 -5.46 2.63
CA ILE A 120 -2.04 -4.71 1.39
C ILE A 120 -1.15 -5.53 0.45
N ALA A 121 -0.07 -6.14 0.97
CA ALA A 121 0.80 -7.01 0.18
C ALA A 121 0.03 -8.21 -0.40
N TYR A 122 -0.87 -8.81 0.37
CA TYR A 122 -1.75 -9.86 -0.11
C TYR A 122 -2.65 -9.38 -1.25
N LEU A 123 -3.31 -8.24 -1.09
CA LEU A 123 -4.18 -7.66 -2.12
C LEU A 123 -3.42 -7.28 -3.41
N MET A 124 -2.16 -6.87 -3.29
CA MET A 124 -1.31 -6.59 -4.46
C MET A 124 -0.89 -7.85 -5.20
N ALA A 125 -0.77 -8.98 -4.50
CA ALA A 125 -0.42 -10.27 -5.09
C ALA A 125 -1.61 -10.95 -5.79
N GLU A 126 -2.83 -10.69 -5.33
CA GLU A 126 -4.07 -11.21 -5.91
C GLU A 126 -4.50 -10.35 -7.11
N LYS A 127 -4.43 -10.92 -8.33
CA LYS A 127 -4.79 -10.27 -9.59
C LYS A 127 -5.90 -11.00 -10.32
#